data_df4358670b355449fcbf1c49c8c1e54f
#
_entry.id   df4358670b355449fcbf1c49c8c1e54f
#
_cell.length_a   1.000
_cell.length_b   1.000
_cell.length_c   1.000
_cell.angle_alpha   90.00
_cell.angle_beta   90.00
_cell.angle_gamma   90.00
#
_symmetry.space_group_name_H-M   'P 1'
#
loop_
_entity.id
_entity.type
_entity.pdbx_description
1 polymer ?
#
loop_
_entity_poly.entity_id
_entity_poly.type
_entity_poly.pdbx_seq_one_letter_code
_entity_poly.pdbx_strand_id
1 'polypeptide(L)'
;AKFQTALQDKLKEQKITTSSGDQVSADTLIDVKVDSNGTVTLSDKKGAGNNVHFSGATGDLKNLVTSAGAEGTSSFTLSPTETVVKEGTSKAEHLFGKSFTVTLNGQTKTFTLGDPKTDAVPQNNEDIKKLLEKELDNAFGKDKINVTLVPDADGKESFSFSVSNGDTFRITSPVGEVLGLGENGVTSYVDTGKTLGDLLGKDLGGSDGWAKGVGQPHEVKDADGNISYVDNEGNAVDKDNYRLDKDGKRFKELTINGVTIGQYNEDTALETVLNDINSNTEAGVSVSFSKTTNQFVFTAKETGEGGRIDIGAGLGETLFGQIDYKDDGSTILGDTQKSSYTAGKDAIFHATINGKNMALSRSSNTFDLDGMSITLNGTFNKGSATDTPILSSQLKGLDPDKDTTIFDLNGDDVTFSSKTDTDKIIDVVKTMVEDYNAIVSEVKKAYSDMPLEKSDGSRYKPLTDEDKADMTESEIKGDEEKA
;
A
#
# COMPACT_ATOMS: atom_id res chain seq x y z
N ALA A 1 -27.21 -15.54 27.18
CA ALA A 1 -26.22 -16.41 27.83
C ALA A 1 -25.50 -17.33 26.84
N LYS A 2 -26.18 -18.22 26.09
CA LYS A 2 -25.51 -19.17 25.18
C LYS A 2 -24.69 -18.48 24.08
N PHE A 3 -25.22 -17.42 23.48
CA PHE A 3 -24.50 -16.65 22.45
C PHE A 3 -23.28 -15.93 23.01
N GLN A 4 -23.41 -15.30 24.17
CA GLN A 4 -22.28 -14.65 24.86
C GLN A 4 -21.15 -15.64 25.13
N THR A 5 -21.48 -16.83 25.68
CA THR A 5 -20.50 -17.88 25.95
C THR A 5 -19.80 -18.34 24.67
N ALA A 6 -20.59 -18.61 23.60
CA ALA A 6 -20.03 -19.04 22.33
C ALA A 6 -19.08 -18.01 21.70
N LEU A 7 -19.43 -16.72 21.79
CA LEU A 7 -18.56 -15.63 21.29
C LEU A 7 -17.30 -15.48 22.15
N GLN A 8 -17.41 -15.57 23.47
CA GLN A 8 -16.26 -15.56 24.39
C GLN A 8 -15.32 -16.75 24.14
N ASP A 9 -15.87 -17.94 23.88
CA ASP A 9 -15.06 -19.13 23.57
C ASP A 9 -14.33 -18.97 22.23
N LYS A 10 -14.97 -18.37 21.22
CA LYS A 10 -14.31 -18.06 19.96
C LYS A 10 -13.21 -17.00 20.11
N LEU A 11 -13.41 -15.99 20.94
CA LEU A 11 -12.36 -15.01 21.24
C LEU A 11 -11.15 -15.63 21.95
N LYS A 12 -11.33 -16.67 22.76
CA LYS A 12 -10.22 -17.43 23.39
C LYS A 12 -9.37 -18.19 22.35
N GLU A 13 -9.98 -18.69 21.29
CA GLU A 13 -9.30 -19.40 20.21
C GLU A 13 -8.45 -18.46 19.35
N GLN A 14 -8.81 -17.17 19.26
CA GLN A 14 -8.13 -16.19 18.43
C GLN A 14 -6.92 -15.59 19.14
N LYS A 15 -5.79 -15.53 18.44
CA LYS A 15 -4.56 -14.89 18.93
C LYS A 15 -4.36 -13.52 18.26
N ILE A 16 -4.07 -12.54 19.07
CA ILE A 16 -3.77 -11.16 18.63
C ILE A 16 -2.33 -10.86 19.01
N THR A 17 -1.57 -10.32 18.07
CA THR A 17 -0.21 -9.83 18.35
C THR A 17 -0.32 -8.39 18.86
N THR A 18 0.16 -8.14 20.07
CA THR A 18 0.21 -6.80 20.68
C THR A 18 1.29 -5.94 20.02
N SER A 19 1.26 -4.65 20.28
CA SER A 19 2.32 -3.72 19.83
C SER A 19 3.71 -4.05 20.38
N SER A 20 3.79 -4.81 21.50
CA SER A 20 5.04 -5.35 22.06
C SER A 20 5.51 -6.65 21.38
N GLY A 21 4.74 -7.19 20.44
CA GLY A 21 5.04 -8.45 19.74
C GLY A 21 4.55 -9.71 20.47
N ASP A 22 3.91 -9.58 21.63
CA ASP A 22 3.38 -10.72 22.39
C ASP A 22 2.09 -11.24 21.76
N GLN A 23 1.94 -12.56 21.71
CA GLN A 23 0.68 -13.18 21.29
C GLN A 23 -0.22 -13.43 22.50
N VAL A 24 -1.33 -12.71 22.55
CA VAL A 24 -2.36 -12.85 23.58
C VAL A 24 -3.68 -13.36 23.00
N SER A 25 -4.49 -14.00 23.81
CA SER A 25 -5.82 -14.41 23.41
C SER A 25 -6.77 -13.21 23.33
N ALA A 26 -7.60 -13.11 22.31
CA ALA A 26 -8.50 -11.96 22.08
C ALA A 26 -9.45 -11.71 23.25
N ASP A 27 -9.88 -12.77 23.96
CA ASP A 27 -10.73 -12.65 25.15
C ASP A 27 -10.07 -11.94 26.32
N THR A 28 -8.73 -11.82 26.35
CA THR A 28 -8.00 -11.04 27.35
C THR A 28 -8.07 -9.54 27.11
N LEU A 29 -8.40 -9.13 25.91
CA LEU A 29 -8.49 -7.72 25.47
C LEU A 29 -9.95 -7.26 25.30
N ILE A 30 -10.86 -8.16 24.94
CA ILE A 30 -12.24 -7.83 24.59
C ILE A 30 -13.21 -8.42 25.61
N ASP A 31 -14.08 -7.57 26.15
CA ASP A 31 -15.22 -7.96 26.97
C ASP A 31 -16.50 -8.06 26.13
N VAL A 32 -17.31 -9.08 26.37
CA VAL A 32 -18.56 -9.33 25.67
C VAL A 32 -19.69 -9.30 26.67
N LYS A 33 -20.67 -8.43 26.44
CA LYS A 33 -21.90 -8.37 27.24
C LYS A 33 -23.11 -8.52 26.30
N VAL A 34 -24.09 -9.30 26.75
CA VAL A 34 -25.38 -9.43 26.09
C VAL A 34 -26.46 -9.04 27.10
N ASP A 35 -27.22 -8.01 26.79
CA ASP A 35 -28.34 -7.57 27.64
C ASP A 35 -29.61 -8.43 27.49
N SER A 36 -30.64 -8.09 28.24
CA SER A 36 -31.92 -8.81 28.21
C SER A 36 -32.66 -8.67 26.88
N ASN A 37 -32.34 -7.66 26.08
CA ASN A 37 -32.94 -7.36 24.80
C ASN A 37 -32.21 -8.03 23.61
N GLY A 38 -31.13 -8.76 23.93
CA GLY A 38 -30.27 -9.41 22.90
C GLY A 38 -29.22 -8.49 22.29
N THR A 39 -29.06 -7.25 22.80
CA THR A 39 -27.99 -6.34 22.36
C THR A 39 -26.65 -6.86 22.85
N VAL A 40 -25.71 -6.98 21.92
CA VAL A 40 -24.34 -7.43 22.19
C VAL A 40 -23.43 -6.23 22.21
N THR A 41 -22.72 -6.01 23.34
CA THR A 41 -21.72 -4.97 23.47
C THR A 41 -20.34 -5.62 23.57
N LEU A 42 -19.42 -5.20 22.71
CA LEU A 42 -18.02 -5.55 22.77
C LEU A 42 -17.24 -4.31 23.24
N SER A 43 -16.43 -4.47 24.25
CA SER A 43 -15.65 -3.36 24.84
C SER A 43 -14.24 -3.79 25.15
N ASP A 44 -13.33 -2.81 25.20
CA ASP A 44 -11.97 -3.03 25.63
C ASP A 44 -11.90 -3.32 27.14
N LYS A 45 -11.23 -4.40 27.53
CA LYS A 45 -11.01 -4.77 28.93
C LYS A 45 -9.94 -3.93 29.63
N LYS A 46 -9.03 -3.30 28.87
CA LYS A 46 -7.86 -2.60 29.41
C LYS A 46 -8.00 -1.08 29.43
N GLY A 47 -9.16 -0.54 29.00
CA GLY A 47 -9.41 0.90 29.01
C GLY A 47 -8.91 1.65 27.77
N ALA A 48 -9.02 2.98 27.77
CA ALA A 48 -8.75 3.85 26.63
C ALA A 48 -7.34 3.65 26.04
N GLY A 49 -7.24 3.07 24.90
CA GLY A 49 -5.97 2.83 24.19
C GLY A 49 -6.05 1.72 23.16
N ASN A 50 -6.97 0.78 23.33
CA ASN A 50 -7.22 -0.26 22.35
C ASN A 50 -8.58 -0.01 21.69
N ASN A 51 -8.60 0.25 20.41
CA ASN A 51 -9.85 0.41 19.68
C ASN A 51 -10.42 -0.96 19.33
N VAL A 52 -11.62 -1.27 19.85
CA VAL A 52 -12.38 -2.44 19.40
C VAL A 52 -13.23 -2.01 18.22
N HIS A 53 -12.85 -2.45 17.04
CA HIS A 53 -13.57 -2.19 15.79
C HIS A 53 -14.14 -3.49 15.23
N PHE A 54 -15.42 -3.46 14.84
CA PHE A 54 -16.08 -4.58 14.18
C PHE A 54 -16.31 -4.23 12.72
N SER A 55 -15.63 -4.94 11.83
CA SER A 55 -15.80 -4.82 10.39
C SER A 55 -16.21 -6.17 9.81
N GLY A 56 -17.35 -6.20 9.13
CA GLY A 56 -17.82 -7.38 8.40
C GLY A 56 -18.40 -8.49 9.27
N ALA A 57 -19.71 -8.56 9.34
CA ALA A 57 -20.42 -9.76 9.76
C ALA A 57 -20.85 -10.56 8.53
N THR A 58 -20.67 -11.88 8.56
CA THR A 58 -21.12 -12.80 7.51
C THR A 58 -22.15 -13.77 8.08
N GLY A 59 -22.99 -14.33 7.22
CA GLY A 59 -24.04 -15.27 7.64
C GLY A 59 -25.09 -14.63 8.56
N ASP A 60 -25.54 -15.38 9.56
CA ASP A 60 -26.62 -14.94 10.47
C ASP A 60 -26.21 -13.76 11.38
N LEU A 61 -24.90 -13.54 11.58
CA LEU A 61 -24.39 -12.39 12.35
C LEU A 61 -24.57 -11.06 11.60
N LYS A 62 -24.63 -11.08 10.27
CA LYS A 62 -24.89 -9.93 9.41
C LYS A 62 -26.15 -9.16 9.84
N ASN A 63 -27.15 -9.89 10.29
CA ASN A 63 -28.43 -9.35 10.74
C ASN A 63 -28.43 -8.84 12.19
N LEU A 64 -27.34 -9.06 12.93
CA LEU A 64 -27.20 -8.64 14.33
C LEU A 64 -26.36 -7.36 14.50
N VAL A 65 -25.71 -6.90 13.44
CA VAL A 65 -24.85 -5.70 13.49
C VAL A 65 -25.63 -4.47 13.04
N THR A 66 -25.98 -3.61 13.97
CA THR A 66 -26.69 -2.36 13.68
C THR A 66 -25.83 -1.11 13.74
N SER A 67 -24.69 -1.16 14.41
CA SER A 67 -23.72 -0.06 14.41
C SER A 67 -22.32 -0.57 14.73
N ALA A 68 -21.36 -0.28 13.85
CA ALA A 68 -19.96 -0.26 14.24
C ALA A 68 -19.73 1.02 15.05
N GLY A 69 -18.98 0.93 16.15
CA GLY A 69 -18.57 2.09 16.91
C GLY A 69 -17.82 3.08 16.03
N ALA A 70 -17.92 4.37 16.32
CA ALA A 70 -17.13 5.39 15.64
C ALA A 70 -15.65 5.05 15.77
N GLU A 71 -14.88 5.33 14.73
CA GLU A 71 -13.41 5.20 14.74
C GLU A 71 -12.85 5.91 15.98
N GLY A 72 -12.05 5.22 16.77
CA GLY A 72 -11.53 5.74 18.04
C GLY A 72 -12.34 5.42 19.30
N THR A 73 -13.44 4.65 19.20
CA THR A 73 -14.15 4.16 20.39
C THR A 73 -13.62 2.79 20.83
N SER A 74 -13.46 2.59 22.15
CA SER A 74 -13.05 1.32 22.74
C SER A 74 -14.20 0.30 22.86
N SER A 75 -15.38 0.64 22.37
CA SER A 75 -16.57 -0.24 22.39
C SER A 75 -17.50 0.04 21.23
N PHE A 76 -18.27 -0.98 20.85
CA PHE A 76 -19.38 -0.87 19.92
C PHE A 76 -20.50 -1.84 20.32
N THR A 77 -21.71 -1.54 19.90
CA THR A 77 -22.90 -2.32 20.24
C THR A 77 -23.43 -3.04 19.02
N LEU A 78 -23.64 -4.34 19.15
CA LEU A 78 -24.37 -5.16 18.20
C LEU A 78 -25.82 -5.23 18.70
N SER A 79 -26.76 -4.79 17.88
CA SER A 79 -28.19 -4.93 18.14
C SER A 79 -28.79 -5.84 17.10
N PRO A 80 -29.84 -6.62 17.45
CA PRO A 80 -30.59 -7.36 16.43
C PRO A 80 -31.11 -6.38 15.39
N THR A 81 -30.71 -6.57 14.12
CA THR A 81 -31.36 -5.84 13.02
C THR A 81 -32.75 -6.41 12.82
N GLU A 82 -33.75 -5.56 12.85
CA GLU A 82 -35.00 -5.90 12.22
C GLU A 82 -34.77 -5.90 10.70
N THR A 83 -34.29 -7.01 10.17
CA THR A 83 -34.02 -7.21 8.72
C THR A 83 -35.30 -7.35 7.92
N VAL A 84 -36.41 -7.50 8.60
CA VAL A 84 -37.72 -7.50 7.97
C VAL A 84 -38.28 -6.10 8.19
N VAL A 85 -38.30 -5.29 7.12
CA VAL A 85 -39.33 -4.22 7.02
C VAL A 85 -40.64 -4.90 7.33
N LYS A 86 -41.19 -4.68 8.53
CA LYS A 86 -42.48 -5.26 8.90
C LYS A 86 -43.45 -5.02 7.74
N GLU A 87 -44.12 -6.07 7.28
CA GLU A 87 -45.07 -5.97 6.21
C GLU A 87 -46.00 -4.79 6.53
N GLY A 88 -45.98 -3.72 5.70
CA GLY A 88 -46.67 -2.47 5.93
C GLY A 88 -45.86 -1.28 6.44
N THR A 89 -44.56 -1.42 6.75
CA THR A 89 -43.70 -0.27 7.11
C THR A 89 -43.14 0.35 5.84
N SER A 90 -43.28 1.67 5.68
CA SER A 90 -42.73 2.36 4.53
C SER A 90 -41.16 2.44 4.62
N LYS A 91 -40.50 2.52 3.46
CA LYS A 91 -39.06 2.79 3.38
C LYS A 91 -38.62 3.99 4.25
N ALA A 92 -39.44 5.02 4.25
CA ALA A 92 -39.21 6.25 4.99
C ALA A 92 -39.28 6.04 6.51
N GLU A 93 -40.24 5.28 7.01
CA GLU A 93 -40.35 4.93 8.44
C GLU A 93 -39.14 4.08 8.89
N HIS A 94 -38.65 3.22 8.02
CA HIS A 94 -37.46 2.40 8.33
C HIS A 94 -36.18 3.22 8.47
N LEU A 95 -36.02 4.29 7.69
CA LEU A 95 -34.86 5.17 7.71
C LEU A 95 -34.90 6.26 8.78
N PHE A 96 -36.14 6.67 9.18
CA PHE A 96 -36.32 7.76 10.13
C PHE A 96 -35.77 7.43 11.51
N GLY A 97 -35.01 8.35 12.09
CA GLY A 97 -34.37 8.16 13.37
C GLY A 97 -33.12 7.22 13.33
N LYS A 98 -32.66 6.80 12.16
CA LYS A 98 -31.48 5.94 12.02
C LYS A 98 -30.22 6.75 11.80
N SER A 99 -29.09 6.16 12.21
CA SER A 99 -27.79 6.83 12.16
C SER A 99 -27.12 6.66 10.80
N PHE A 100 -26.46 7.73 10.35
CA PHE A 100 -25.63 7.78 9.17
C PHE A 100 -24.24 8.33 9.55
N THR A 101 -23.20 7.72 9.04
CA THR A 101 -21.84 8.16 9.20
C THR A 101 -21.30 8.66 7.86
N VAL A 102 -20.85 9.89 7.84
CA VAL A 102 -20.33 10.56 6.65
C VAL A 102 -18.92 11.06 6.90
N THR A 103 -18.04 10.80 5.95
CA THR A 103 -16.69 11.35 5.91
C THR A 103 -16.56 12.26 4.70
N LEU A 104 -16.21 13.52 4.92
CA LEU A 104 -15.89 14.50 3.88
C LEU A 104 -14.46 15.02 4.11
N ASN A 105 -13.59 14.85 3.14
CA ASN A 105 -12.17 15.28 3.20
C ASN A 105 -11.45 14.84 4.49
N GLY A 106 -11.69 13.57 4.90
CA GLY A 106 -11.10 13.00 6.10
C GLY A 106 -11.81 13.38 7.42
N GLN A 107 -12.77 14.31 7.38
CA GLN A 107 -13.56 14.67 8.55
C GLN A 107 -14.79 13.79 8.65
N THR A 108 -14.87 12.95 9.69
CA THR A 108 -15.99 12.01 9.92
C THR A 108 -17.00 12.59 10.91
N LYS A 109 -18.28 12.52 10.55
CA LYS A 109 -19.40 12.91 11.40
C LYS A 109 -20.54 11.88 11.31
N THR A 110 -21.21 11.67 12.43
CA THR A 110 -22.39 10.81 12.51
C THR A 110 -23.60 11.66 12.86
N PHE A 111 -24.69 11.46 12.16
CA PHE A 111 -25.95 12.13 12.43
C PHE A 111 -27.11 11.13 12.37
N THR A 112 -28.25 11.52 12.92
CA THR A 112 -29.50 10.76 12.87
C THR A 112 -30.41 11.37 11.81
N LEU A 113 -30.98 10.56 10.93
CA LEU A 113 -31.90 11.04 9.88
C LEU A 113 -33.24 11.46 10.47
N GLY A 114 -33.37 12.74 10.73
CA GLY A 114 -34.51 13.35 11.41
C GLY A 114 -34.53 13.09 12.93
N ASP A 115 -35.06 14.03 13.67
CA ASP A 115 -35.33 13.90 15.11
C ASP A 115 -36.80 13.51 15.33
N PRO A 116 -37.09 12.31 15.89
CA PRO A 116 -38.44 11.87 16.16
C PRO A 116 -39.28 12.83 17.03
N LYS A 117 -38.63 13.79 17.71
CA LYS A 117 -39.32 14.77 18.56
C LYS A 117 -39.73 16.03 17.81
N THR A 118 -39.01 16.40 16.77
CA THR A 118 -39.17 17.68 16.08
C THR A 118 -39.50 17.58 14.60
N ASP A 119 -39.07 16.49 13.96
CA ASP A 119 -39.27 16.28 12.52
C ASP A 119 -40.48 15.33 12.28
N ALA A 120 -41.18 15.55 11.18
CA ALA A 120 -42.22 14.64 10.72
C ALA A 120 -41.60 13.41 10.05
N VAL A 121 -42.22 12.24 10.20
CA VAL A 121 -41.84 11.02 9.47
C VAL A 121 -41.97 11.29 7.97
N PRO A 122 -40.91 11.06 7.17
CA PRO A 122 -40.96 11.28 5.73
C PRO A 122 -41.97 10.35 5.07
N GLN A 123 -42.66 10.84 4.06
CA GLN A 123 -43.72 10.10 3.38
C GLN A 123 -43.29 9.55 2.02
N ASN A 124 -42.23 10.10 1.45
CA ASN A 124 -41.74 9.77 0.13
C ASN A 124 -40.21 10.03 0.02
N ASN A 125 -39.62 9.68 -1.12
CA ASN A 125 -38.19 9.86 -1.34
C ASN A 125 -37.73 11.34 -1.30
N GLU A 126 -38.56 12.27 -1.73
CA GLU A 126 -38.25 13.70 -1.68
C GLU A 126 -38.19 14.24 -0.24
N ASP A 127 -39.03 13.72 0.66
CA ASP A 127 -38.94 14.08 2.08
C ASP A 127 -37.70 13.48 2.74
N ILE A 128 -37.30 12.23 2.38
CA ILE A 128 -36.04 11.63 2.82
C ILE A 128 -34.86 12.46 2.32
N LYS A 129 -34.88 12.87 1.05
CA LYS A 129 -33.84 13.72 0.46
C LYS A 129 -33.69 15.02 1.24
N LYS A 130 -34.75 15.73 1.53
CA LYS A 130 -34.73 16.99 2.31
C LYS A 130 -34.16 16.80 3.71
N LEU A 131 -34.49 15.69 4.39
CA LEU A 131 -33.89 15.37 5.69
C LEU A 131 -32.40 15.07 5.56
N LEU A 132 -31.96 14.31 4.56
CA LEU A 132 -30.55 14.07 4.30
C LEU A 132 -29.78 15.37 4.04
N GLU A 133 -30.30 16.24 3.16
CA GLU A 133 -29.68 17.53 2.87
C GLU A 133 -29.60 18.39 4.13
N LYS A 134 -30.66 18.50 4.93
CA LYS A 134 -30.66 19.22 6.21
C LYS A 134 -29.57 18.73 7.16
N GLU A 135 -29.47 17.43 7.35
CA GLU A 135 -28.48 16.88 8.29
C GLU A 135 -27.05 16.96 7.74
N LEU A 136 -26.86 16.80 6.44
CA LEU A 136 -25.56 17.00 5.78
C LEU A 136 -25.10 18.45 5.84
N ASP A 137 -26.02 19.42 5.59
CA ASP A 137 -25.74 20.85 5.71
C ASP A 137 -25.37 21.23 7.16
N ASN A 138 -26.11 20.71 8.14
CA ASN A 138 -25.79 20.90 9.57
C ASN A 138 -24.42 20.33 9.93
N ALA A 139 -24.07 19.20 9.36
CA ALA A 139 -22.83 18.52 9.67
C ALA A 139 -21.61 19.18 9.00
N PHE A 140 -21.67 19.51 7.73
CA PHE A 140 -20.51 19.89 6.93
C PHE A 140 -20.59 21.32 6.35
N GLY A 141 -21.72 21.99 6.47
CA GLY A 141 -21.99 23.27 5.87
C GLY A 141 -22.81 23.16 4.59
N LYS A 142 -23.50 24.24 4.28
CA LYS A 142 -24.48 24.31 3.21
C LYS A 142 -23.86 23.97 1.85
N ASP A 143 -24.59 23.15 1.08
CA ASP A 143 -24.29 22.79 -0.31
C ASP A 143 -22.91 22.10 -0.51
N LYS A 144 -22.35 21.51 0.54
CA LYS A 144 -21.09 20.74 0.43
C LYS A 144 -21.28 19.35 -0.16
N ILE A 145 -22.42 18.75 0.17
CA ILE A 145 -22.82 17.42 -0.32
C ILE A 145 -24.23 17.57 -0.89
N ASN A 146 -24.39 17.38 -2.19
CA ASN A 146 -25.67 17.44 -2.84
C ASN A 146 -26.31 16.04 -2.91
N VAL A 147 -27.60 15.96 -2.64
CA VAL A 147 -28.38 14.74 -2.78
C VAL A 147 -29.40 14.92 -3.90
N THR A 148 -29.40 14.01 -4.86
CA THR A 148 -30.37 14.03 -5.97
C THR A 148 -31.09 12.69 -6.07
N LEU A 149 -32.33 12.73 -6.58
CA LEU A 149 -33.09 11.55 -6.94
C LEU A 149 -32.92 11.29 -8.42
N VAL A 150 -32.47 10.10 -8.79
CA VAL A 150 -32.24 9.67 -10.17
C VAL A 150 -33.21 8.54 -10.48
N PRO A 151 -34.19 8.75 -11.38
CA PRO A 151 -35.08 7.69 -11.80
C PRO A 151 -34.42 6.71 -12.75
N ASP A 152 -34.70 5.42 -12.60
CA ASP A 152 -34.34 4.40 -13.59
C ASP A 152 -35.34 4.33 -14.74
N ALA A 153 -35.16 3.39 -15.68
CA ALA A 153 -36.04 3.19 -16.82
C ALA A 153 -37.49 2.81 -16.44
N ASP A 154 -37.69 2.24 -15.25
CA ASP A 154 -39.00 1.85 -14.72
C ASP A 154 -39.59 2.93 -13.82
N GLY A 155 -38.92 4.08 -13.67
CA GLY A 155 -39.36 5.20 -12.84
C GLY A 155 -39.09 5.02 -11.35
N LYS A 156 -38.31 4.01 -10.95
CA LYS A 156 -37.87 3.81 -9.56
C LYS A 156 -36.69 4.76 -9.26
N GLU A 157 -36.85 5.57 -8.23
CA GLU A 157 -35.86 6.58 -7.84
C GLU A 157 -34.75 6.01 -6.96
N SER A 158 -33.51 6.38 -7.28
CA SER A 158 -32.31 6.10 -6.50
C SER A 158 -31.71 7.40 -5.97
N PHE A 159 -31.14 7.34 -4.75
CA PHE A 159 -30.42 8.49 -4.18
C PHE A 159 -29.00 8.54 -4.76
N SER A 160 -28.61 9.71 -5.24
CA SER A 160 -27.26 9.99 -5.71
C SER A 160 -26.66 11.12 -4.88
N PHE A 161 -25.42 10.93 -4.45
CA PHE A 161 -24.66 11.91 -3.69
C PHE A 161 -23.54 12.47 -4.55
N SER A 162 -23.35 13.77 -4.50
CA SER A 162 -22.27 14.44 -5.21
C SER A 162 -21.61 15.50 -4.35
N VAL A 163 -20.30 15.65 -4.53
CA VAL A 163 -19.43 16.63 -3.86
C VAL A 163 -18.66 17.40 -4.91
N SER A 164 -18.01 18.51 -4.52
CA SER A 164 -17.16 19.28 -5.42
C SER A 164 -16.01 18.44 -5.97
N ASN A 165 -15.55 18.76 -7.16
CA ASN A 165 -14.41 18.07 -7.75
C ASN A 165 -13.16 18.23 -6.87
N GLY A 166 -12.53 17.11 -6.56
CA GLY A 166 -11.40 17.02 -5.64
C GLY A 166 -11.76 16.77 -4.17
N ASP A 167 -13.05 16.84 -3.81
CA ASP A 167 -13.50 16.44 -2.48
C ASP A 167 -13.64 14.92 -2.39
N THR A 168 -13.21 14.34 -1.26
CA THR A 168 -13.39 12.92 -0.95
C THR A 168 -14.59 12.73 -0.05
N PHE A 169 -15.52 11.86 -0.45
CA PHE A 169 -16.77 11.62 0.25
C PHE A 169 -17.02 10.12 0.47
N ARG A 170 -17.51 9.77 1.64
CA ARG A 170 -18.03 8.44 1.98
C ARG A 170 -19.26 8.58 2.86
N ILE A 171 -20.29 7.78 2.58
CA ILE A 171 -21.48 7.64 3.43
C ILE A 171 -21.76 6.18 3.71
N THR A 172 -22.00 5.85 4.97
CA THR A 172 -22.38 4.52 5.45
C THR A 172 -23.55 4.61 6.40
N SER A 173 -24.34 3.56 6.47
CA SER A 173 -25.41 3.42 7.45
C SER A 173 -25.69 1.95 7.71
N PRO A 174 -26.06 1.56 8.94
CA PRO A 174 -26.55 0.22 9.25
C PRO A 174 -27.81 -0.17 8.46
N VAL A 175 -28.55 0.84 8.01
CA VAL A 175 -29.76 0.68 7.17
C VAL A 175 -29.53 1.15 5.73
N GLY A 176 -28.28 1.23 5.32
CA GLY A 176 -27.86 1.77 4.02
C GLY A 176 -28.45 1.02 2.83
N GLU A 177 -28.67 -0.28 2.95
CA GLU A 177 -29.31 -1.11 1.90
C GLU A 177 -30.69 -0.58 1.49
N VAL A 178 -31.45 -0.03 2.43
CA VAL A 178 -32.79 0.55 2.18
C VAL A 178 -32.71 1.80 1.30
N LEU A 179 -31.59 2.55 1.39
CA LEU A 179 -31.29 3.69 0.50
C LEU A 179 -30.59 3.28 -0.79
N GLY A 180 -30.16 2.03 -0.91
CA GLY A 180 -29.33 1.57 -2.03
C GLY A 180 -27.84 1.88 -1.87
N LEU A 181 -27.39 2.21 -0.65
CA LEU A 181 -25.96 2.47 -0.37
C LEU A 181 -25.10 1.19 -0.36
N GLY A 182 -25.76 0.00 -0.30
CA GLY A 182 -25.06 -1.27 -0.11
C GLY A 182 -24.45 -1.42 1.29
N GLU A 183 -23.83 -2.56 1.58
CA GLU A 183 -23.26 -2.88 2.89
C GLU A 183 -22.08 -1.97 3.26
N ASN A 184 -21.25 -1.64 2.29
CA ASN A 184 -20.02 -0.88 2.49
C ASN A 184 -20.21 0.64 2.31
N GLY A 185 -21.44 1.08 2.05
CA GLY A 185 -21.75 2.46 1.77
C GLY A 185 -21.32 2.89 0.36
N VAL A 186 -21.34 4.20 0.11
CA VAL A 186 -20.98 4.84 -1.17
C VAL A 186 -19.84 5.80 -0.96
N THR A 187 -18.93 5.84 -1.91
CA THR A 187 -17.78 6.75 -1.96
C THR A 187 -17.76 7.53 -3.28
N SER A 188 -17.21 8.75 -3.27
CA SER A 188 -16.95 9.54 -4.48
C SER A 188 -15.68 9.07 -5.24
N TYR A 189 -14.98 8.09 -4.71
CA TYR A 189 -13.74 7.52 -5.25
C TYR A 189 -13.83 5.99 -5.22
N VAL A 190 -12.95 5.32 -5.94
CA VAL A 190 -12.84 3.86 -5.88
C VAL A 190 -12.42 3.44 -4.46
N ASP A 191 -13.25 2.65 -3.79
CA ASP A 191 -12.92 2.10 -2.47
C ASP A 191 -12.00 0.89 -2.65
N THR A 192 -10.71 1.08 -2.40
CA THR A 192 -9.70 0.04 -2.56
C THR A 192 -9.85 -1.12 -1.58
N GLY A 193 -10.62 -0.95 -0.51
CA GLY A 193 -10.98 -2.02 0.43
C GLY A 193 -12.07 -2.97 -0.10
N LYS A 194 -12.77 -2.61 -1.18
CA LYS A 194 -13.76 -3.48 -1.80
C LYS A 194 -13.11 -4.61 -2.58
N THR A 195 -13.84 -5.72 -2.69
CA THR A 195 -13.42 -6.85 -3.51
C THR A 195 -13.51 -6.53 -5.00
N LEU A 196 -12.75 -7.25 -5.80
CA LEU A 196 -12.84 -7.13 -7.26
C LEU A 196 -14.24 -7.51 -7.76
N GLY A 197 -14.91 -8.46 -7.11
CA GLY A 197 -16.29 -8.81 -7.40
C GLY A 197 -17.27 -7.67 -7.12
N ASP A 198 -17.06 -6.89 -6.06
CA ASP A 198 -17.86 -5.70 -5.75
C ASP A 198 -17.66 -4.57 -6.76
N LEU A 199 -16.43 -4.44 -7.29
CA LEU A 199 -16.05 -3.34 -8.20
C LEU A 199 -16.34 -3.67 -9.67
N LEU A 200 -16.12 -4.91 -10.10
CA LEU A 200 -16.13 -5.33 -11.50
C LEU A 200 -17.22 -6.34 -11.82
N GLY A 201 -17.93 -6.85 -10.81
CA GLY A 201 -18.83 -7.98 -10.94
C GLY A 201 -18.11 -9.33 -10.80
N LYS A 202 -18.91 -10.42 -10.71
CA LYS A 202 -18.38 -11.78 -10.46
C LYS A 202 -17.49 -12.32 -11.59
N ASP A 203 -17.63 -11.81 -12.79
CA ASP A 203 -16.81 -12.15 -13.95
C ASP A 203 -15.57 -11.25 -14.10
N LEU A 204 -15.31 -10.42 -13.11
CA LEU A 204 -14.17 -9.48 -13.08
C LEU A 204 -14.04 -8.64 -14.36
N GLY A 205 -15.16 -8.01 -14.75
CA GLY A 205 -15.20 -7.10 -15.89
C GLY A 205 -15.40 -7.77 -17.25
N GLY A 206 -15.65 -9.09 -17.27
CA GLY A 206 -15.97 -9.82 -18.52
C GLY A 206 -15.58 -11.30 -18.47
N SER A 207 -16.07 -12.06 -19.46
CA SER A 207 -15.83 -13.49 -19.56
C SER A 207 -14.40 -13.87 -20.01
N ASP A 208 -13.65 -12.90 -20.53
CA ASP A 208 -12.30 -13.11 -21.07
C ASP A 208 -11.21 -12.96 -20.00
N GLY A 209 -10.04 -13.54 -20.27
CA GLY A 209 -8.88 -13.41 -19.38
C GLY A 209 -8.86 -14.33 -18.16
N TRP A 210 -9.84 -15.23 -18.00
CA TRP A 210 -9.75 -16.30 -17.01
C TRP A 210 -8.60 -17.26 -17.34
N ALA A 211 -7.82 -17.63 -16.33
CA ALA A 211 -6.75 -18.59 -16.50
C ALA A 211 -7.32 -19.94 -16.96
N LYS A 212 -6.75 -20.49 -18.04
CA LYS A 212 -7.19 -21.77 -18.62
C LYS A 212 -6.21 -22.87 -18.28
N GLY A 213 -6.76 -24.09 -18.12
CA GLY A 213 -5.96 -25.30 -18.00
C GLY A 213 -5.32 -25.69 -19.35
N VAL A 214 -4.25 -26.45 -19.25
CA VAL A 214 -3.50 -26.97 -20.40
C VAL A 214 -4.12 -28.26 -20.91
N GLY A 215 -4.55 -28.30 -22.16
CA GLY A 215 -5.19 -29.46 -22.79
C GLY A 215 -6.66 -29.60 -22.42
N GLN A 216 -7.13 -30.84 -22.20
CA GLN A 216 -8.52 -31.13 -21.83
C GLN A 216 -8.61 -31.49 -20.34
N PRO A 217 -9.70 -31.11 -19.66
CA PRO A 217 -9.88 -31.49 -18.26
C PRO A 217 -10.05 -33.01 -18.08
N HIS A 218 -9.37 -33.58 -17.11
CA HIS A 218 -9.44 -34.96 -16.73
C HIS A 218 -10.17 -35.11 -15.39
N GLU A 219 -11.14 -36.03 -15.35
CA GLU A 219 -11.88 -36.34 -14.12
C GLU A 219 -11.00 -37.13 -13.15
N VAL A 220 -10.92 -36.67 -11.90
CA VAL A 220 -10.24 -37.35 -10.81
C VAL A 220 -11.26 -37.60 -9.68
N LYS A 221 -11.24 -38.80 -9.14
CA LYS A 221 -12.08 -39.19 -7.98
C LYS A 221 -11.21 -39.35 -6.74
N ASP A 222 -11.63 -38.73 -5.66
CA ASP A 222 -11.01 -38.97 -4.36
C ASP A 222 -11.49 -40.29 -3.72
N ALA A 223 -10.95 -40.61 -2.54
CA ALA A 223 -11.29 -41.85 -1.82
C ALA A 223 -12.76 -41.91 -1.36
N ASP A 224 -13.40 -40.72 -1.24
CA ASP A 224 -14.80 -40.58 -0.83
C ASP A 224 -15.76 -40.53 -2.03
N GLY A 225 -15.21 -40.63 -3.26
CA GLY A 225 -15.97 -40.63 -4.51
C GLY A 225 -16.34 -39.22 -5.04
N ASN A 226 -15.82 -38.13 -4.47
CA ASN A 226 -16.03 -36.80 -4.98
C ASN A 226 -15.24 -36.61 -6.28
N ILE A 227 -15.86 -35.97 -7.25
CA ILE A 227 -15.29 -35.72 -8.57
C ILE A 227 -14.67 -34.31 -8.60
N SER A 228 -13.41 -34.26 -9.00
CA SER A 228 -12.70 -33.03 -9.34
C SER A 228 -12.09 -33.15 -10.74
N TYR A 229 -11.60 -32.05 -11.30
CA TYR A 229 -10.97 -32.04 -12.60
C TYR A 229 -9.56 -31.46 -12.50
N VAL A 230 -8.65 -32.03 -13.29
CA VAL A 230 -7.28 -31.54 -13.45
C VAL A 230 -6.96 -31.39 -14.93
N ASP A 231 -6.07 -30.44 -15.26
CA ASP A 231 -5.55 -30.29 -16.60
C ASP A 231 -4.39 -31.28 -16.91
N ASN A 232 -3.81 -31.21 -18.11
CA ASN A 232 -2.70 -32.07 -18.51
C ASN A 232 -1.42 -31.91 -17.67
N GLU A 233 -1.29 -30.82 -16.92
CA GLU A 233 -0.18 -30.52 -16.02
C GLU A 233 -0.49 -30.86 -14.56
N GLY A 234 -1.72 -31.31 -14.29
CA GLY A 234 -2.17 -31.65 -12.94
C GLY A 234 -2.71 -30.46 -12.13
N ASN A 235 -2.90 -29.29 -12.73
CA ASN A 235 -3.53 -28.18 -12.03
C ASN A 235 -5.02 -28.39 -11.88
N ALA A 236 -5.59 -27.97 -10.75
CA ALA A 236 -7.04 -27.99 -10.55
C ALA A 236 -7.74 -27.10 -11.56
N VAL A 237 -8.76 -27.66 -12.23
CA VAL A 237 -9.61 -26.92 -13.18
C VAL A 237 -11.07 -27.25 -12.92
N ASP A 238 -11.96 -26.43 -13.43
CA ASP A 238 -13.38 -26.78 -13.48
C ASP A 238 -13.72 -27.60 -14.74
N LYS A 239 -14.97 -28.00 -14.88
CA LYS A 239 -15.46 -28.76 -16.04
C LYS A 239 -15.29 -28.03 -17.40
N ASP A 240 -15.19 -26.69 -17.37
CA ASP A 240 -15.03 -25.82 -18.54
C ASP A 240 -13.53 -25.52 -18.83
N ASN A 241 -12.64 -26.22 -18.11
CA ASN A 241 -11.18 -26.10 -18.23
C ASN A 241 -10.62 -24.73 -17.81
N TYR A 242 -11.23 -24.07 -16.82
CA TYR A 242 -10.65 -22.92 -16.19
C TYR A 242 -9.90 -23.33 -14.92
N ARG A 243 -8.71 -22.78 -14.72
CA ARG A 243 -7.89 -23.04 -13.54
C ARG A 243 -8.58 -22.52 -12.28
N LEU A 244 -8.42 -23.25 -11.21
CA LEU A 244 -8.96 -22.92 -9.91
C LEU A 244 -7.81 -22.61 -8.94
N ASP A 245 -8.04 -21.61 -8.09
CA ASP A 245 -7.16 -21.31 -6.97
C ASP A 245 -7.32 -22.34 -5.83
N LYS A 246 -6.59 -22.15 -4.74
CA LYS A 246 -6.63 -23.00 -3.55
C LYS A 246 -8.02 -23.10 -2.89
N ASP A 247 -8.89 -22.14 -3.15
CA ASP A 247 -10.23 -22.04 -2.59
C ASP A 247 -11.29 -22.56 -3.59
N GLY A 248 -10.86 -23.12 -4.72
CA GLY A 248 -11.71 -23.70 -5.76
C GLY A 248 -12.41 -22.66 -6.64
N LYS A 249 -11.89 -21.43 -6.70
CA LYS A 249 -12.44 -20.35 -7.50
C LYS A 249 -11.63 -20.09 -8.76
N ARG A 250 -12.32 -19.71 -9.86
CA ARG A 250 -11.64 -19.19 -11.05
C ARG A 250 -10.89 -17.92 -10.71
N PHE A 251 -9.76 -17.69 -11.34
CA PHE A 251 -8.95 -16.50 -11.17
C PHE A 251 -8.49 -15.92 -12.52
N LYS A 252 -8.16 -14.64 -12.51
CA LYS A 252 -7.44 -13.94 -13.58
C LYS A 252 -6.04 -13.61 -13.13
N GLU A 253 -5.10 -13.62 -14.05
CA GLU A 253 -3.73 -13.19 -13.79
C GLU A 253 -3.55 -11.72 -14.14
N LEU A 254 -2.77 -11.01 -13.34
CA LEU A 254 -2.33 -9.66 -13.61
C LEU A 254 -0.86 -9.70 -14.02
N THR A 255 -0.56 -9.13 -15.19
CA THR A 255 0.80 -9.04 -15.72
C THR A 255 1.18 -7.58 -15.92
N ILE A 256 2.36 -7.19 -15.44
CA ILE A 256 2.94 -5.87 -15.64
C ILE A 256 4.39 -6.05 -16.07
N ASN A 257 4.81 -5.37 -17.14
CA ASN A 257 6.14 -5.49 -17.74
C ASN A 257 6.53 -6.95 -18.07
N GLY A 258 5.54 -7.77 -18.47
CA GLY A 258 5.74 -9.19 -18.75
C GLY A 258 5.91 -10.07 -17.50
N VAL A 259 5.82 -9.52 -16.30
CA VAL A 259 5.92 -10.24 -15.03
C VAL A 259 4.53 -10.49 -14.47
N THR A 260 4.21 -11.72 -14.11
CA THR A 260 2.96 -12.06 -13.42
C THR A 260 3.03 -11.58 -11.98
N ILE A 261 2.15 -10.66 -11.61
CA ILE A 261 2.05 -10.09 -10.26
C ILE A 261 1.35 -11.08 -9.33
N GLY A 262 0.22 -11.62 -9.75
CA GLY A 262 -0.57 -12.54 -8.94
C GLY A 262 -1.78 -13.09 -9.66
N GLN A 263 -2.52 -13.91 -8.91
CA GLN A 263 -3.76 -14.57 -9.33
C GLN A 263 -4.88 -14.04 -8.44
N TYR A 264 -5.93 -13.52 -9.04
CA TYR A 264 -6.97 -12.79 -8.34
C TYR A 264 -8.36 -13.29 -8.73
N ASN A 265 -9.18 -13.49 -7.74
CA ASN A 265 -10.58 -13.89 -7.89
C ASN A 265 -11.53 -12.78 -7.43
N GLU A 266 -12.82 -13.05 -7.47
CA GLU A 266 -13.87 -12.09 -7.10
C GLU A 266 -13.82 -11.60 -5.65
N ASP A 267 -13.27 -12.41 -4.73
CA ASP A 267 -13.18 -12.07 -3.30
C ASP A 267 -11.90 -11.27 -2.95
N THR A 268 -10.98 -11.13 -3.90
CA THR A 268 -9.73 -10.40 -3.68
C THR A 268 -10.02 -8.89 -3.53
N ALA A 269 -9.57 -8.29 -2.44
CA ALA A 269 -9.65 -6.83 -2.27
C ALA A 269 -8.71 -6.11 -3.25
N LEU A 270 -9.13 -4.98 -3.81
CA LEU A 270 -8.28 -4.18 -4.70
C LEU A 270 -6.99 -3.72 -4.01
N GLU A 271 -7.05 -3.41 -2.72
CA GLU A 271 -5.86 -3.06 -1.94
C GLU A 271 -4.80 -4.18 -1.94
N THR A 272 -5.23 -5.46 -1.92
CA THR A 272 -4.30 -6.61 -2.04
C THR A 272 -3.59 -6.56 -3.38
N VAL A 273 -4.30 -6.32 -4.47
CA VAL A 273 -3.71 -6.18 -5.82
C VAL A 273 -2.67 -5.07 -5.86
N LEU A 274 -2.99 -3.90 -5.29
CA LEU A 274 -2.05 -2.76 -5.23
C LEU A 274 -0.81 -3.07 -4.39
N ASN A 275 -0.97 -3.76 -3.28
CA ASN A 275 0.13 -4.18 -2.41
C ASN A 275 1.02 -5.22 -3.10
N ASP A 276 0.45 -6.16 -3.83
CA ASP A 276 1.20 -7.17 -4.58
C ASP A 276 2.03 -6.53 -5.69
N ILE A 277 1.46 -5.55 -6.43
CA ILE A 277 2.22 -4.77 -7.42
C ILE A 277 3.41 -4.07 -6.77
N ASN A 278 3.19 -3.38 -5.64
CA ASN A 278 4.24 -2.62 -4.95
C ASN A 278 5.33 -3.52 -4.35
N SER A 279 4.96 -4.71 -3.92
CA SER A 279 5.86 -5.71 -3.33
C SER A 279 6.66 -6.47 -4.38
N ASN A 280 6.18 -6.54 -5.62
CA ASN A 280 6.88 -7.20 -6.71
C ASN A 280 8.03 -6.32 -7.22
N THR A 281 9.27 -6.79 -6.98
CA THR A 281 10.48 -6.05 -7.40
C THR A 281 10.81 -6.25 -8.87
N GLU A 282 10.41 -7.40 -9.46
CA GLU A 282 10.75 -7.77 -10.84
C GLU A 282 9.91 -6.99 -11.86
N ALA A 283 8.69 -6.65 -11.52
CA ALA A 283 7.83 -5.82 -12.36
C ALA A 283 8.37 -4.39 -12.55
N GLY A 284 9.26 -3.93 -11.67
CA GLY A 284 9.95 -2.64 -11.82
C GLY A 284 9.04 -1.41 -11.75
N VAL A 285 7.84 -1.53 -11.16
CA VAL A 285 6.87 -0.44 -11.02
C VAL A 285 6.40 -0.28 -9.58
N SER A 286 5.85 0.88 -9.28
CA SER A 286 5.05 1.12 -8.09
C SER A 286 3.72 1.75 -8.48
N VAL A 287 2.68 1.51 -7.71
CA VAL A 287 1.35 2.08 -7.91
C VAL A 287 0.86 2.76 -6.64
N SER A 288 0.21 3.90 -6.80
CA SER A 288 -0.52 4.58 -5.74
C SER A 288 -1.91 4.97 -6.23
N PHE A 289 -2.85 5.06 -5.31
CA PHE A 289 -4.21 5.53 -5.61
C PHE A 289 -4.45 6.88 -4.94
N SER A 290 -4.85 7.86 -5.72
CA SER A 290 -5.25 9.18 -5.25
C SER A 290 -6.76 9.26 -5.11
N LYS A 291 -7.26 9.30 -3.88
CA LYS A 291 -8.71 9.47 -3.62
C LYS A 291 -9.23 10.82 -4.14
N THR A 292 -8.41 11.87 -4.08
CA THR A 292 -8.76 13.22 -4.53
C THR A 292 -8.99 13.32 -6.04
N THR A 293 -8.11 12.67 -6.82
CA THR A 293 -8.24 12.65 -8.29
C THR A 293 -8.98 11.43 -8.80
N ASN A 294 -9.24 10.45 -7.93
CA ASN A 294 -9.82 9.15 -8.24
C ASN A 294 -9.04 8.42 -9.35
N GLN A 295 -7.71 8.47 -9.25
CA GLN A 295 -6.80 7.93 -10.27
C GLN A 295 -5.74 7.03 -9.66
N PHE A 296 -5.37 5.99 -10.39
CA PHE A 296 -4.18 5.22 -10.13
C PHE A 296 -2.98 5.90 -10.80
N VAL A 297 -1.89 6.01 -10.05
CA VAL A 297 -0.63 6.59 -10.56
C VAL A 297 0.44 5.51 -10.50
N PHE A 298 0.88 5.07 -11.66
CA PHE A 298 1.98 4.14 -11.81
C PHE A 298 3.28 4.92 -12.02
N THR A 299 4.35 4.44 -11.39
CA THR A 299 5.69 5.01 -11.54
C THR A 299 6.68 3.87 -11.78
N ALA A 300 7.45 3.96 -12.86
CA ALA A 300 8.57 3.06 -13.09
C ALA A 300 9.67 3.30 -12.03
N LYS A 301 10.23 2.21 -11.49
CA LYS A 301 11.35 2.28 -10.53
C LYS A 301 12.66 2.65 -11.22
N GLU A 302 12.80 2.30 -12.49
CA GLU A 302 13.93 2.73 -13.32
C GLU A 302 13.63 4.08 -13.96
N THR A 303 14.67 4.89 -14.09
CA THR A 303 14.61 6.19 -14.79
C THR A 303 15.10 6.05 -16.23
N GLY A 304 14.87 7.08 -17.04
CA GLY A 304 15.29 7.09 -18.45
C GLY A 304 14.41 6.27 -19.36
N GLU A 305 14.90 5.94 -20.53
CA GLU A 305 14.19 5.15 -21.54
C GLU A 305 13.93 3.70 -21.13
N GLY A 306 14.70 3.21 -20.13
CA GLY A 306 14.51 1.88 -19.55
C GLY A 306 13.29 1.77 -18.64
N GLY A 307 12.82 2.90 -18.10
CA GLY A 307 11.67 2.95 -17.21
C GLY A 307 10.36 2.73 -17.96
N ARG A 308 9.91 1.48 -18.04
CA ARG A 308 8.69 1.09 -18.75
C ARG A 308 7.56 0.77 -17.80
N ILE A 309 6.35 1.02 -18.27
CA ILE A 309 5.11 0.59 -17.64
C ILE A 309 4.24 0.00 -18.75
N ASP A 310 4.23 -1.33 -18.81
CA ASP A 310 3.42 -2.11 -19.72
C ASP A 310 2.36 -2.85 -18.89
N ILE A 311 1.10 -2.55 -19.11
CA ILE A 311 -0.04 -3.19 -18.43
C ILE A 311 -0.74 -4.04 -19.48
N GLY A 312 -0.56 -5.35 -19.36
CA GLY A 312 -1.10 -6.33 -20.28
C GLY A 312 -2.64 -6.37 -20.31
N ALA A 313 -3.17 -6.98 -21.36
CA ALA A 313 -4.59 -7.23 -21.52
C ALA A 313 -5.18 -8.07 -20.37
N GLY A 314 -6.49 -8.08 -20.23
CA GLY A 314 -7.22 -8.84 -19.21
C GLY A 314 -7.46 -8.06 -17.93
N LEU A 315 -7.08 -8.59 -16.77
CA LEU A 315 -7.37 -7.94 -15.49
C LEU A 315 -6.68 -6.58 -15.37
N GLY A 316 -5.43 -6.45 -15.85
CA GLY A 316 -4.69 -5.19 -15.83
C GLY A 316 -5.39 -4.10 -16.64
N GLU A 317 -5.78 -4.42 -17.86
CA GLU A 317 -6.56 -3.51 -18.73
C GLU A 317 -7.88 -3.10 -18.06
N THR A 318 -8.58 -4.07 -17.48
CA THR A 318 -9.89 -3.82 -16.84
C THR A 318 -9.77 -2.88 -15.63
N LEU A 319 -8.73 -3.04 -14.82
CA LEU A 319 -8.54 -2.26 -13.60
C LEU A 319 -7.91 -0.88 -13.87
N PHE A 320 -6.91 -0.82 -14.74
CA PHE A 320 -6.01 0.33 -14.86
C PHE A 320 -5.97 0.94 -16.26
N GLY A 321 -6.54 0.26 -17.24
CA GLY A 321 -6.37 0.59 -18.65
C GLY A 321 -5.10 -0.05 -19.24
N GLN A 322 -5.14 -0.32 -20.53
CA GLN A 322 -4.04 -0.94 -21.25
C GLN A 322 -2.95 0.09 -21.59
N ILE A 323 -1.71 -0.29 -21.38
CA ILE A 323 -0.52 0.44 -21.83
C ILE A 323 0.39 -0.56 -22.51
N ASP A 324 0.58 -0.44 -23.82
CA ASP A 324 1.48 -1.29 -24.61
C ASP A 324 2.66 -0.49 -25.13
N TYR A 325 3.82 -1.10 -25.17
CA TYR A 325 5.01 -0.58 -25.82
C TYR A 325 5.24 -1.25 -27.16
N LYS A 326 5.53 -0.44 -28.17
CA LYS A 326 6.00 -0.92 -29.46
C LYS A 326 7.51 -0.98 -29.50
N ASP A 327 8.03 -1.79 -30.43
CA ASP A 327 9.47 -1.92 -30.68
C ASP A 327 10.16 -0.61 -31.08
N ASP A 328 9.39 0.35 -31.61
CA ASP A 328 9.87 1.70 -31.96
C ASP A 328 9.93 2.67 -30.77
N GLY A 329 9.59 2.20 -29.56
CA GLY A 329 9.56 3.01 -28.33
C GLY A 329 8.30 3.87 -28.17
N SER A 330 7.35 3.81 -29.10
CA SER A 330 6.04 4.46 -28.93
C SER A 330 5.14 3.64 -28.02
N THR A 331 4.21 4.33 -27.34
CA THR A 331 3.21 3.69 -26.46
C THR A 331 1.82 3.75 -27.09
N ILE A 332 1.05 2.70 -26.84
CA ILE A 332 -0.40 2.68 -27.11
C ILE A 332 -1.10 2.76 -25.76
N LEU A 333 -2.00 3.73 -25.63
CA LEU A 333 -2.93 3.80 -24.50
C LEU A 333 -4.29 3.26 -24.97
N GLY A 334 -4.87 2.33 -24.21
CA GLY A 334 -6.13 1.71 -24.57
C GLY A 334 -7.29 2.71 -24.60
N ASP A 335 -7.41 3.57 -23.59
CA ASP A 335 -8.40 4.67 -23.55
C ASP A 335 -7.69 6.00 -23.26
N THR A 336 -7.41 6.75 -24.32
CA THR A 336 -6.68 8.02 -24.25
C THR A 336 -7.43 9.15 -23.54
N GLN A 337 -8.73 8.98 -23.29
CA GLN A 337 -9.52 9.99 -22.56
C GLN A 337 -9.41 9.86 -21.04
N LYS A 338 -9.04 8.67 -20.56
CA LYS A 338 -8.96 8.36 -19.13
C LYS A 338 -7.55 8.17 -18.60
N SER A 339 -6.58 7.99 -19.49
CA SER A 339 -5.19 7.69 -19.13
C SER A 339 -4.23 8.68 -19.76
N SER A 340 -3.19 9.05 -19.04
CA SER A 340 -2.06 9.80 -19.56
C SER A 340 -0.77 9.08 -19.24
N TYR A 341 0.17 9.12 -20.15
CA TYR A 341 1.46 8.48 -20.03
C TYR A 341 2.59 9.45 -20.36
N THR A 342 3.62 9.46 -19.53
CA THR A 342 4.85 10.21 -19.79
C THR A 342 6.00 9.22 -19.87
N ALA A 343 6.59 9.07 -21.07
CA ALA A 343 7.74 8.21 -21.27
C ALA A 343 8.97 8.74 -20.53
N GLY A 344 9.72 7.83 -19.94
CA GLY A 344 11.07 8.13 -19.45
C GLY A 344 11.99 8.52 -20.61
N LYS A 345 12.92 9.44 -20.36
CA LYS A 345 13.92 9.90 -21.33
C LYS A 345 15.28 9.83 -20.70
N ASP A 346 16.25 9.39 -21.51
CA ASP A 346 17.65 9.44 -21.13
C ASP A 346 18.18 10.87 -21.19
N ALA A 347 19.14 11.16 -20.33
CA ALA A 347 19.96 12.35 -20.42
C ALA A 347 20.99 12.13 -21.56
N ILE A 348 20.86 12.89 -22.64
CA ILE A 348 21.77 12.82 -23.81
C ILE A 348 22.65 14.07 -23.80
N PHE A 349 23.96 13.90 -23.85
CA PHE A 349 24.91 15.00 -23.81
C PHE A 349 26.18 14.70 -24.61
N HIS A 350 26.80 15.77 -25.08
CA HIS A 350 28.15 15.74 -25.67
C HIS A 350 29.19 16.02 -24.59
N ALA A 351 30.25 15.25 -24.59
CA ALA A 351 31.36 15.45 -23.66
C ALA A 351 32.73 15.27 -24.35
N THR A 352 33.67 16.12 -24.02
CA THR A 352 35.10 15.96 -24.39
C THR A 352 35.88 15.44 -23.19
N ILE A 353 36.33 14.20 -23.27
CA ILE A 353 37.09 13.54 -22.18
C ILE A 353 38.47 13.18 -22.71
N ASN A 354 39.50 13.68 -22.06
CA ASN A 354 40.89 13.48 -22.49
C ASN A 354 41.16 13.82 -23.98
N GLY A 355 40.49 14.88 -24.47
CA GLY A 355 40.58 15.33 -25.86
C GLY A 355 39.82 14.52 -26.87
N LYS A 356 38.97 13.57 -26.43
CA LYS A 356 38.12 12.75 -27.29
C LYS A 356 36.67 13.16 -27.13
N ASN A 357 36.02 13.53 -28.22
CA ASN A 357 34.62 13.88 -28.26
C ASN A 357 33.72 12.64 -28.26
N MET A 358 32.67 12.66 -27.50
CA MET A 358 31.73 11.56 -27.33
C MET A 358 30.29 12.07 -27.15
N ALA A 359 29.34 11.41 -27.80
CA ALA A 359 27.94 11.55 -27.49
C ALA A 359 27.53 10.43 -26.52
N LEU A 360 27.01 10.79 -25.38
CA LEU A 360 26.72 9.89 -24.27
C LEU A 360 25.23 9.96 -23.89
N SER A 361 24.70 8.86 -23.41
CA SER A 361 23.39 8.82 -22.74
C SER A 361 23.52 8.24 -21.33
N ARG A 362 22.66 8.68 -20.44
CA ARG A 362 22.50 8.15 -19.09
C ARG A 362 21.02 8.09 -18.72
N SER A 363 20.61 7.04 -18.07
CA SER A 363 19.22 6.86 -17.62
C SER A 363 18.84 7.77 -16.44
N SER A 364 19.79 8.48 -15.86
CA SER A 364 19.57 9.43 -14.76
C SER A 364 20.27 10.75 -15.05
N ASN A 365 19.72 11.85 -14.55
CA ASN A 365 20.35 13.16 -14.58
C ASN A 365 21.55 13.27 -13.62
N THR A 366 21.69 12.34 -12.67
CA THR A 366 22.86 12.25 -11.80
C THR A 366 23.60 10.94 -12.09
N PHE A 367 24.85 11.03 -12.49
CA PHE A 367 25.65 9.88 -12.89
C PHE A 367 27.14 10.11 -12.57
N ASP A 368 27.90 9.03 -12.54
CA ASP A 368 29.36 9.09 -12.49
C ASP A 368 29.93 9.11 -13.91
N LEU A 369 30.95 9.96 -14.09
CA LEU A 369 31.74 10.03 -15.31
C LEU A 369 33.23 10.12 -14.90
N ASP A 370 33.94 9.02 -15.08
CA ASP A 370 35.36 8.91 -14.74
C ASP A 370 35.70 9.33 -13.29
N GLY A 371 34.84 8.94 -12.33
CA GLY A 371 35.00 9.25 -10.92
C GLY A 371 34.49 10.64 -10.50
N MET A 372 33.86 11.38 -11.42
CA MET A 372 33.17 12.63 -11.11
C MET A 372 31.66 12.40 -11.07
N SER A 373 31.02 12.73 -9.99
CA SER A 373 29.55 12.77 -9.92
C SER A 373 29.03 14.04 -10.56
N ILE A 374 28.26 13.89 -11.63
CA ILE A 374 27.69 14.99 -12.43
C ILE A 374 26.17 14.97 -12.27
N THR A 375 25.57 16.14 -12.04
CA THR A 375 24.12 16.32 -12.05
C THR A 375 23.74 17.34 -13.12
N LEU A 376 22.90 16.92 -14.06
CA LEU A 376 22.33 17.78 -15.09
C LEU A 376 21.02 18.40 -14.58
N ASN A 377 20.97 19.72 -14.43
CA ASN A 377 19.81 20.44 -13.92
C ASN A 377 18.92 21.01 -15.03
N GLY A 378 19.29 20.83 -16.28
CA GLY A 378 18.54 21.33 -17.44
C GLY A 378 19.27 21.07 -18.74
N THR A 379 18.69 21.55 -19.84
CA THR A 379 19.28 21.46 -21.18
C THR A 379 19.99 22.76 -21.53
N PHE A 380 21.17 22.66 -22.10
CA PHE A 380 21.96 23.78 -22.62
C PHE A 380 22.59 23.37 -23.96
N ASN A 381 23.02 24.33 -24.77
CA ASN A 381 23.66 24.11 -26.07
C ASN A 381 22.95 23.06 -26.92
N LYS A 382 21.63 23.20 -27.03
CA LYS A 382 20.82 22.36 -27.91
C LYS A 382 21.19 22.68 -29.34
N GLY A 383 21.38 21.64 -30.14
CA GLY A 383 21.49 21.75 -31.60
C GLY A 383 20.20 22.21 -32.26
N SER A 384 20.15 22.16 -33.58
CA SER A 384 18.98 22.55 -34.38
C SER A 384 17.80 21.56 -34.28
N ALA A 385 17.94 20.46 -33.56
CA ALA A 385 16.84 19.53 -33.30
C ALA A 385 15.70 20.23 -32.57
N THR A 386 14.52 20.12 -33.14
CA THR A 386 13.28 20.57 -32.54
C THR A 386 13.00 19.79 -31.25
N ASP A 387 11.95 20.16 -30.50
CA ASP A 387 11.53 19.54 -29.23
C ASP A 387 11.15 18.05 -29.31
N THR A 388 11.48 17.38 -30.40
CA THR A 388 11.28 15.94 -30.58
C THR A 388 12.21 15.17 -29.65
N PRO A 389 11.68 14.26 -28.82
CA PRO A 389 12.48 13.42 -27.95
C PRO A 389 13.50 12.61 -28.79
N ILE A 390 14.77 12.66 -28.37
CA ILE A 390 15.85 11.89 -28.97
C ILE A 390 16.02 10.63 -28.14
N LEU A 391 16.05 9.47 -28.79
CA LEU A 391 16.27 8.19 -28.15
C LEU A 391 17.76 7.86 -28.08
N SER A 392 18.19 7.16 -27.03
CA SER A 392 19.57 6.70 -26.90
C SER A 392 20.02 5.84 -28.08
N SER A 393 19.13 5.12 -28.73
CA SER A 393 19.40 4.34 -29.94
C SER A 393 19.84 5.20 -31.11
N GLN A 394 19.47 6.47 -31.17
CA GLN A 394 19.84 7.41 -32.23
C GLN A 394 21.30 7.89 -32.11
N LEU A 395 21.95 7.69 -30.95
CA LEU A 395 23.37 7.98 -30.78
C LEU A 395 24.26 6.96 -31.49
N LYS A 396 23.71 5.80 -31.86
CA LYS A 396 24.49 4.76 -32.53
C LYS A 396 24.83 5.17 -33.96
N GLY A 397 26.11 5.36 -34.23
CA GLY A 397 26.60 5.80 -35.54
C GLY A 397 26.64 7.31 -35.76
N LEU A 398 26.31 8.09 -34.75
CA LEU A 398 26.43 9.54 -34.76
C LEU A 398 27.92 9.94 -34.70
N ASP A 399 28.31 10.92 -35.51
CA ASP A 399 29.64 11.56 -35.45
C ASP A 399 29.58 12.73 -34.46
N PRO A 400 30.15 12.59 -33.25
CA PRO A 400 30.04 13.61 -32.23
C PRO A 400 30.74 14.92 -32.60
N ASP A 401 31.63 14.91 -33.59
CA ASP A 401 32.38 16.09 -34.03
C ASP A 401 31.62 16.92 -35.08
N LYS A 402 30.57 16.36 -35.70
CA LYS A 402 29.90 16.96 -36.85
C LYS A 402 28.39 17.11 -36.70
N ASP A 403 27.78 16.41 -35.74
CA ASP A 403 26.35 16.45 -35.57
C ASP A 403 25.89 17.69 -34.81
N THR A 404 25.29 18.63 -35.53
CA THR A 404 24.72 19.86 -34.99
C THR A 404 23.19 19.78 -34.83
N THR A 405 22.61 18.62 -35.12
CA THR A 405 21.16 18.44 -34.94
C THR A 405 20.79 18.21 -33.47
N ILE A 406 21.63 17.48 -32.76
CA ILE A 406 21.43 17.14 -31.33
C ILE A 406 22.15 18.16 -30.43
N PHE A 407 23.40 18.55 -30.79
CA PHE A 407 24.26 19.41 -29.98
C PHE A 407 24.61 20.70 -30.74
N ASP A 408 24.67 21.82 -30.04
CA ASP A 408 25.30 23.02 -30.58
C ASP A 408 26.81 22.96 -30.26
N LEU A 409 27.59 22.47 -31.23
CA LEU A 409 29.03 22.32 -31.08
C LEU A 409 29.79 23.66 -31.07
N ASN A 410 29.14 24.78 -31.33
CA ASN A 410 29.69 26.13 -31.22
C ASN A 410 29.21 26.88 -29.99
N GLY A 411 28.42 26.22 -29.13
CA GLY A 411 27.95 26.79 -27.88
C GLY A 411 29.03 26.92 -26.81
N ASP A 412 28.65 27.56 -25.70
CA ASP A 412 29.58 27.70 -24.56
C ASP A 412 29.72 26.38 -23.79
N ASP A 413 30.92 25.87 -23.70
CA ASP A 413 31.24 24.64 -22.98
C ASP A 413 31.21 24.81 -21.47
N VAL A 414 30.68 23.83 -20.75
CA VAL A 414 30.86 23.70 -19.30
C VAL A 414 32.08 22.84 -19.04
N THR A 415 33.15 23.43 -18.51
CA THR A 415 34.39 22.72 -18.22
C THR A 415 34.47 22.31 -16.76
N PHE A 416 34.84 21.05 -16.53
CA PHE A 416 35.13 20.52 -15.21
C PHE A 416 36.61 20.25 -15.08
N SER A 417 37.23 20.68 -13.99
CA SER A 417 38.58 20.30 -13.62
C SER A 417 38.55 19.51 -12.32
N SER A 418 39.11 18.30 -12.34
CA SER A 418 39.33 17.57 -11.08
C SER A 418 40.58 18.12 -10.42
N LYS A 419 40.45 18.53 -9.18
CA LYS A 419 41.60 18.84 -8.32
C LYS A 419 41.67 17.80 -7.23
N THR A 420 42.75 17.07 -7.18
CA THR A 420 42.96 16.14 -6.06
C THR A 420 42.96 16.93 -4.76
N ASP A 421 42.13 16.59 -3.84
CA ASP A 421 42.11 17.16 -2.50
C ASP A 421 43.28 16.60 -1.69
N THR A 422 44.45 17.18 -1.98
CA THR A 422 45.70 16.78 -1.32
C THR A 422 45.66 17.04 0.19
N ASP A 423 44.84 18.00 0.64
CA ASP A 423 44.74 18.33 2.05
C ASP A 423 44.02 17.22 2.82
N LYS A 424 42.94 16.66 2.26
CA LYS A 424 42.30 15.47 2.84
C LYS A 424 43.19 14.25 2.90
N ILE A 425 43.98 14.01 1.86
CA ILE A 425 44.93 12.90 1.86
C ILE A 425 45.99 13.11 2.94
N ILE A 426 46.53 14.34 3.05
CA ILE A 426 47.50 14.71 4.08
C ILE A 426 46.91 14.56 5.49
N ASP A 427 45.65 14.97 5.69
CA ASP A 427 44.98 14.87 6.98
C ASP A 427 44.75 13.41 7.37
N VAL A 428 44.32 12.55 6.44
CA VAL A 428 44.17 11.10 6.70
C VAL A 428 45.53 10.48 7.07
N VAL A 429 46.64 10.84 6.37
CA VAL A 429 47.96 10.35 6.69
C VAL A 429 48.43 10.86 8.05
N LYS A 430 48.19 12.14 8.37
CA LYS A 430 48.51 12.71 9.69
C LYS A 430 47.76 11.98 10.80
N THR A 431 46.47 11.80 10.66
CA THR A 431 45.65 11.07 11.66
C THR A 431 46.19 9.64 11.85
N MET A 432 46.49 8.93 10.78
CA MET A 432 47.07 7.60 10.83
C MET A 432 48.43 7.57 11.58
N VAL A 433 49.28 8.60 11.38
CA VAL A 433 50.58 8.73 12.08
C VAL A 433 50.35 9.08 13.54
N GLU A 434 49.38 9.93 13.87
CA GLU A 434 49.02 10.28 15.24
C GLU A 434 48.51 9.07 16.01
N ASP A 435 47.59 8.29 15.41
CA ASP A 435 47.05 7.06 15.97
C ASP A 435 48.15 6.01 16.18
N TYR A 436 49.02 5.84 15.20
CA TYR A 436 50.17 4.95 15.35
C TYR A 436 51.09 5.37 16.49
N ASN A 437 51.43 6.66 16.62
CA ASN A 437 52.25 7.18 17.69
C ASN A 437 51.55 7.03 19.07
N ALA A 438 50.22 7.20 19.12
CA ALA A 438 49.44 6.96 20.33
C ALA A 438 49.54 5.50 20.76
N ILE A 439 49.35 4.55 19.85
CA ILE A 439 49.48 3.11 20.11
C ILE A 439 50.89 2.78 20.58
N VAL A 440 51.95 3.29 19.89
CA VAL A 440 53.33 3.07 20.30
C VAL A 440 53.63 3.64 21.70
N SER A 441 53.07 4.80 22.01
CA SER A 441 53.20 5.41 23.36
C SER A 441 52.52 4.57 24.43
N GLU A 442 51.35 4.04 24.14
CA GLU A 442 50.60 3.20 25.08
C GLU A 442 51.29 1.85 25.31
N VAL A 443 51.79 1.24 24.24
CA VAL A 443 52.61 0.02 24.33
C VAL A 443 53.89 0.30 25.12
N LYS A 444 54.59 1.41 24.85
CA LYS A 444 55.79 1.80 25.62
C LYS A 444 55.49 2.00 27.10
N LYS A 445 54.37 2.64 27.44
CA LYS A 445 53.94 2.84 28.80
C LYS A 445 53.66 1.51 29.48
N ALA A 446 52.95 0.58 28.82
CA ALA A 446 52.69 -0.75 29.35
C ALA A 446 53.97 -1.59 29.60
N TYR A 447 55.03 -1.38 28.79
CA TYR A 447 56.30 -2.07 28.97
C TYR A 447 57.30 -1.35 29.87
N SER A 448 57.16 -0.04 30.08
CA SER A 448 58.13 0.75 30.87
C SER A 448 57.62 1.09 32.27
N ASP A 449 56.37 0.94 32.56
CA ASP A 449 55.84 1.07 33.90
C ASP A 449 56.35 -0.11 34.72
N MET A 450 57.17 0.19 35.71
CA MET A 450 57.66 -0.85 36.59
C MET A 450 56.50 -1.32 37.54
N PRO A 451 56.39 -2.64 37.72
CA PRO A 451 55.43 -3.17 38.68
C PRO A 451 55.52 -2.48 40.05
N LEU A 452 54.40 -2.24 40.67
CA LEU A 452 54.37 -1.61 42.03
C LEU A 452 55.16 -2.42 43.04
N GLU A 453 55.75 -1.74 44.02
CA GLU A 453 56.50 -2.36 45.10
C GLU A 453 55.56 -2.81 46.24
N LYS A 454 55.71 -4.04 46.69
CA LYS A 454 55.00 -4.58 47.83
C LYS A 454 55.58 -4.03 49.14
N SER A 455 54.82 -4.14 50.23
CA SER A 455 55.24 -3.69 51.58
C SER A 455 56.50 -4.41 52.10
N ASP A 456 56.88 -5.52 51.56
CA ASP A 456 58.07 -6.31 51.89
C ASP A 456 59.28 -5.95 51.02
N GLY A 457 59.18 -4.93 50.12
CA GLY A 457 60.23 -4.49 49.23
C GLY A 457 60.36 -5.35 47.96
N SER A 458 59.52 -6.35 47.76
CA SER A 458 59.41 -7.07 46.48
C SER A 458 58.46 -6.37 45.54
N ARG A 459 58.51 -6.72 44.24
CA ARG A 459 57.59 -6.15 43.25
C ARG A 459 56.47 -7.14 42.92
N TYR A 460 55.30 -6.61 42.57
CA TYR A 460 54.23 -7.43 42.03
C TYR A 460 54.74 -8.06 40.71
N LYS A 461 54.32 -9.30 40.47
CA LYS A 461 54.63 -10.05 39.24
C LYS A 461 53.33 -10.59 38.68
N PRO A 462 53.23 -10.83 37.37
CA PRO A 462 52.11 -11.53 36.79
C PRO A 462 51.83 -12.84 37.54
N LEU A 463 50.57 -13.05 37.92
CA LEU A 463 50.14 -14.23 38.69
C LEU A 463 50.16 -15.46 37.77
N THR A 464 50.74 -16.55 38.27
CA THR A 464 50.64 -17.88 37.62
C THR A 464 49.29 -18.51 37.98
N ASP A 465 48.91 -19.57 37.26
CA ASP A 465 47.67 -20.31 37.54
C ASP A 465 47.66 -20.94 38.96
N GLU A 466 48.85 -21.28 39.45
CA GLU A 466 49.05 -21.78 40.82
C GLU A 466 48.84 -20.68 41.85
N ASP A 467 49.31 -19.45 41.58
CA ASP A 467 49.12 -18.32 42.45
C ASP A 467 47.63 -17.92 42.55
N LYS A 468 46.91 -18.09 41.50
CA LYS A 468 45.44 -17.77 41.40
C LYS A 468 44.57 -18.77 42.11
N ALA A 469 45.03 -19.99 42.34
CA ALA A 469 44.21 -21.08 42.87
C ALA A 469 43.67 -20.80 44.27
N ASP A 470 44.43 -20.05 45.11
CA ASP A 470 44.07 -19.73 46.50
C ASP A 470 43.63 -18.27 46.71
N MET A 471 43.45 -17.50 45.60
CA MET A 471 43.09 -16.08 45.65
C MET A 471 41.61 -15.86 45.23
N THR A 472 40.99 -14.87 45.80
CA THR A 472 39.68 -14.41 45.38
C THR A 472 39.79 -13.60 44.05
N GLU A 473 38.69 -13.53 43.25
CA GLU A 473 38.66 -12.74 42.00
C GLU A 473 39.08 -11.27 42.18
N SER A 474 38.74 -10.69 43.35
CA SER A 474 39.08 -9.30 43.73
C SER A 474 40.59 -9.14 44.01
N GLU A 475 41.19 -10.14 44.60
CA GLU A 475 42.66 -10.16 44.89
C GLU A 475 43.42 -10.40 43.62
N ILE A 476 42.98 -11.34 42.75
CA ILE A 476 43.59 -11.60 41.46
C ILE A 476 43.61 -10.32 40.64
N LYS A 477 42.46 -9.65 40.49
CA LYS A 477 42.34 -8.41 39.72
C LYS A 477 43.23 -7.29 40.31
N GLY A 478 43.22 -7.15 41.64
CA GLY A 478 44.01 -6.12 42.31
C GLY A 478 45.53 -6.33 42.19
N ASP A 479 46.01 -7.55 42.13
CA ASP A 479 47.42 -7.88 42.01
C ASP A 479 47.88 -7.88 40.55
N GLU A 480 47.01 -8.28 39.60
CA GLU A 480 47.29 -8.16 38.15
C GLU A 480 47.35 -6.70 37.69
N GLU A 481 46.56 -5.79 38.28
CA GLU A 481 46.61 -4.36 37.99
C GLU A 481 47.88 -3.69 38.49
N LYS A 482 48.59 -4.29 39.45
CA LYS A 482 49.84 -3.76 40.04
C LYS A 482 51.11 -4.43 39.50
N ALA A 483 50.98 -5.58 38.85
CA ALA A 483 52.06 -6.33 38.23
C ALA A 483 52.43 -5.80 36.84
#